data_296c3999a84dc1a848d1570e92c2c1c0
#
_entry.id   296c3999a84dc1a848d1570e92c2c1c0
#
_cell.length_a   1.000
_cell.length_b   1.000
_cell.length_c   1.000
_cell.angle_alpha   90.00
_cell.angle_beta   90.00
_cell.angle_gamma   90.00
#
_symmetry.space_group_name_H-M   'P 1'
#
loop_
_entity.id
_entity.type
_entity.pdbx_description
1 polymer ?
#
loop_
_entity_poly.entity_id
_entity_poly.type
_entity_poly.pdbx_seq_one_letter_code
_entity_poly.pdbx_strand_id
1 'polypeptide(L)'
;TQGVSSAASDVYKRQYMEQLKKWYESEFCHDKVRAIYYYLQKKSLMHDLIEQKVLKQNEDGTLAEKETIQGIDQSKAFVRFIVRSLSNPLTETVDECWRDKTLWEKYQQYQRSMEGEKGLCYLSGKRESISYLQPKKIRNEGDGAKLISSNDKDNFTYRGRFATKEEALDLFYKSVLEKYPELTY
;
A
#
# COMPACT_ATOMS: atom_id res chain seq x y z
N THR A 1 -5.35 -29.15 0.73
CA THR A 1 -4.70 -27.92 0.22
C THR A 1 -5.59 -26.66 0.35
N GLN A 2 -6.92 -26.79 0.44
CA GLN A 2 -7.84 -25.65 0.59
C GLN A 2 -7.74 -24.95 1.96
N GLY A 3 -7.42 -25.67 3.03
CA GLY A 3 -7.37 -25.08 4.39
C GLY A 3 -6.22 -24.08 4.62
N VAL A 4 -5.10 -24.23 3.92
CA VAL A 4 -3.94 -23.33 4.05
C VAL A 4 -4.18 -21.99 3.33
N SER A 5 -4.92 -22.00 2.22
CA SER A 5 -5.25 -20.81 1.45
C SER A 5 -6.22 -19.88 2.18
N SER A 6 -7.22 -20.42 2.88
CA SER A 6 -8.19 -19.62 3.64
C SER A 6 -7.54 -18.94 4.86
N ALA A 7 -6.73 -19.67 5.61
CA ALA A 7 -6.02 -19.13 6.78
C ALA A 7 -5.05 -17.99 6.40
N ALA A 8 -4.31 -18.14 5.31
CA ALA A 8 -3.44 -17.07 4.81
C ALA A 8 -4.25 -15.84 4.38
N SER A 9 -5.37 -16.02 3.68
CA SER A 9 -6.27 -14.94 3.27
C SER A 9 -6.82 -14.17 4.48
N ASP A 10 -7.23 -14.87 5.55
CA ASP A 10 -7.74 -14.25 6.78
C ASP A 10 -6.64 -13.46 7.52
N VAL A 11 -5.40 -13.93 7.50
CA VAL A 11 -4.25 -13.20 8.07
C VAL A 11 -4.03 -11.89 7.31
N TYR A 12 -3.98 -11.92 5.97
CA TYR A 12 -3.80 -10.70 5.17
C TYR A 12 -4.96 -9.71 5.33
N LYS A 13 -6.19 -10.20 5.37
CA LYS A 13 -7.38 -9.38 5.62
C LYS A 13 -7.29 -8.69 6.98
N ARG A 14 -6.89 -9.41 8.02
CA ARG A 14 -6.71 -8.85 9.36
C ARG A 14 -5.62 -7.79 9.37
N GLN A 15 -4.46 -8.07 8.79
CA GLN A 15 -3.35 -7.11 8.69
C GLN A 15 -3.76 -5.83 7.95
N TYR A 16 -4.47 -5.97 6.85
CA TYR A 16 -4.99 -4.82 6.09
C TYR A 16 -5.94 -3.98 6.96
N MET A 17 -6.89 -4.61 7.64
CA MET A 17 -7.84 -3.91 8.50
C MET A 17 -7.16 -3.24 9.69
N GLU A 18 -6.13 -3.85 10.27
CA GLU A 18 -5.34 -3.26 11.34
C GLU A 18 -4.55 -2.04 10.88
N GLN A 19 -3.94 -2.09 9.69
CA GLN A 19 -3.25 -0.94 9.09
C GLN A 19 -4.23 0.20 8.79
N LEU A 20 -5.36 -0.12 8.18
CA LEU A 20 -6.38 0.87 7.88
C LEU A 20 -6.95 1.50 9.15
N LYS A 21 -7.15 0.70 10.22
CA LYS A 21 -7.59 1.19 11.52
C LYS A 21 -6.60 2.15 12.14
N LYS A 22 -5.30 1.85 12.12
CA LYS A 22 -4.24 2.75 12.63
C LYS A 22 -4.26 4.10 11.91
N TRP A 23 -4.44 4.10 10.60
CA TRP A 23 -4.56 5.34 9.85
C TRP A 23 -5.86 6.08 10.18
N TYR A 24 -6.99 5.36 10.26
CA TYR A 24 -8.28 5.91 10.68
C TYR A 24 -8.22 6.60 12.04
N GLU A 25 -7.53 6.02 13.02
CA GLU A 25 -7.39 6.54 14.38
C GLU A 25 -6.35 7.68 14.50
N SER A 26 -5.57 7.92 13.47
CA SER A 26 -4.56 8.98 13.47
C SER A 26 -5.16 10.37 13.23
N GLU A 27 -4.45 11.42 13.63
CA GLU A 27 -4.79 12.81 13.33
C GLU A 27 -4.76 13.15 11.83
N PHE A 28 -4.09 12.29 11.02
CA PHE A 28 -4.00 12.42 9.57
C PHE A 28 -5.08 11.63 8.82
N CYS A 29 -6.13 11.19 9.50
CA CYS A 29 -7.24 10.48 8.87
C CYS A 29 -7.95 11.39 7.85
N HIS A 30 -8.14 10.87 6.64
CA HIS A 30 -8.95 11.51 5.62
C HIS A 30 -10.40 11.01 5.66
N ASP A 31 -11.40 11.85 5.33
CA ASP A 31 -12.82 11.45 5.39
C ASP A 31 -13.15 10.24 4.52
N LYS A 32 -12.51 10.10 3.36
CA LYS A 32 -12.63 8.91 2.51
C LYS A 32 -12.12 7.64 3.18
N VAL A 33 -11.01 7.73 3.92
CA VAL A 33 -10.48 6.61 4.71
C VAL A 33 -11.47 6.20 5.78
N ARG A 34 -12.08 7.18 6.45
CA ARG A 34 -13.13 6.94 7.44
C ARG A 34 -14.33 6.21 6.85
N ALA A 35 -14.81 6.67 5.70
CA ALA A 35 -15.93 6.03 4.99
C ALA A 35 -15.59 4.58 4.57
N ILE A 36 -14.41 4.36 4.01
CA ILE A 36 -13.94 3.03 3.60
C ILE A 36 -13.80 2.11 4.81
N TYR A 37 -13.22 2.59 5.91
CA TYR A 37 -13.05 1.82 7.13
C TYR A 37 -14.40 1.36 7.68
N TYR A 38 -15.38 2.26 7.82
CA TYR A 38 -16.73 1.92 8.26
C TYR A 38 -17.44 0.93 7.32
N TYR A 39 -17.28 1.10 6.03
CA TYR A 39 -17.84 0.16 5.06
C TYR A 39 -17.23 -1.23 5.23
N LEU A 40 -15.91 -1.34 5.29
CA LEU A 40 -15.23 -2.62 5.40
C LEU A 40 -15.48 -3.33 6.75
N GLN A 41 -15.75 -2.58 7.82
CA GLN A 41 -16.16 -3.16 9.10
C GLN A 41 -17.46 -3.94 9.01
N LYS A 42 -18.37 -3.59 8.10
CA LYS A 42 -19.64 -4.32 7.89
C LYS A 42 -19.40 -5.72 7.33
N LYS A 43 -18.22 -6.00 6.78
CA LYS A 43 -17.86 -7.29 6.15
C LYS A 43 -18.79 -7.68 4.99
N SER A 44 -19.47 -6.72 4.38
CA SER A 44 -20.46 -6.94 3.31
C SER A 44 -19.85 -6.89 1.90
N LEU A 45 -18.59 -6.48 1.74
CA LEU A 45 -17.98 -6.24 0.42
C LEU A 45 -18.19 -7.39 -0.58
N MET A 46 -17.94 -8.63 -0.18
CA MET A 46 -18.11 -9.78 -1.06
C MET A 46 -19.59 -10.02 -1.41
N HIS A 47 -20.47 -9.90 -0.43
CA HIS A 47 -21.91 -10.00 -0.62
C HIS A 47 -22.40 -8.93 -1.61
N ASP A 48 -22.01 -7.68 -1.38
CA ASP A 48 -22.42 -6.56 -2.22
C ASP A 48 -21.93 -6.73 -3.67
N LEU A 49 -20.71 -7.21 -3.87
CA LEU A 49 -20.15 -7.46 -5.21
C LEU A 49 -20.87 -8.62 -5.94
N ILE A 50 -21.32 -9.64 -5.22
CA ILE A 50 -22.09 -10.75 -5.76
C ILE A 50 -23.52 -10.28 -6.08
N GLU A 51 -24.17 -9.56 -5.18
CA GLU A 51 -25.52 -9.02 -5.37
C GLU A 51 -25.58 -8.09 -6.60
N GLN A 52 -24.56 -7.25 -6.77
CA GLN A 52 -24.42 -6.36 -7.93
C GLN A 52 -23.94 -7.09 -9.21
N LYS A 53 -23.80 -8.41 -9.17
CA LYS A 53 -23.36 -9.25 -10.29
C LYS A 53 -21.96 -8.88 -10.86
N VAL A 54 -21.14 -8.24 -10.05
CA VAL A 54 -19.72 -7.95 -10.38
C VAL A 54 -18.89 -9.20 -10.24
N LEU A 55 -19.16 -10.00 -9.19
CA LEU A 55 -18.57 -11.31 -8.98
C LEU A 55 -19.62 -12.40 -9.27
N LYS A 56 -19.17 -13.50 -9.82
CA LYS A 56 -19.98 -14.69 -10.05
C LYS A 56 -19.69 -15.76 -9.01
N GLN A 57 -20.73 -16.39 -8.56
CA GLN A 57 -20.71 -17.42 -7.51
C GLN A 57 -21.29 -18.71 -8.06
N ASN A 58 -20.78 -19.84 -7.62
CA ASN A 58 -21.33 -21.17 -7.86
C ASN A 58 -22.57 -21.41 -6.95
N GLU A 59 -23.31 -22.47 -7.21
CA GLU A 59 -24.47 -22.88 -6.41
C GLU A 59 -24.09 -23.22 -4.96
N ASP A 60 -22.84 -23.64 -4.72
CA ASP A 60 -22.31 -23.98 -3.40
C ASP A 60 -21.82 -22.75 -2.59
N GLY A 61 -21.98 -21.54 -3.13
CA GLY A 61 -21.55 -20.30 -2.46
C GLY A 61 -20.08 -19.93 -2.64
N THR A 62 -19.30 -20.73 -3.36
CA THR A 62 -17.91 -20.39 -3.70
C THR A 62 -17.83 -19.47 -4.90
N LEU A 63 -16.73 -18.72 -5.05
CA LEU A 63 -16.49 -17.96 -6.27
C LEU A 63 -16.32 -18.89 -7.47
N ALA A 64 -16.99 -18.56 -8.58
CA ALA A 64 -16.89 -19.34 -9.79
C ALA A 64 -15.45 -19.32 -10.33
N GLU A 65 -14.86 -20.49 -10.50
CA GLU A 65 -13.53 -20.62 -11.10
C GLU A 65 -13.55 -20.21 -12.57
N LYS A 66 -12.42 -19.67 -13.04
CA LYS A 66 -12.19 -19.26 -14.44
C LYS A 66 -13.04 -18.06 -14.93
N GLU A 67 -13.86 -17.49 -14.09
CA GLU A 67 -14.53 -16.24 -14.43
C GLU A 67 -13.56 -15.06 -14.34
N THR A 68 -13.66 -14.15 -15.30
CA THR A 68 -12.73 -13.02 -15.39
C THR A 68 -13.45 -11.69 -15.36
N ILE A 69 -12.82 -10.70 -14.75
CA ILE A 69 -13.24 -9.29 -14.78
C ILE A 69 -12.18 -8.54 -15.59
N GLN A 70 -12.57 -8.01 -16.74
CA GLN A 70 -11.66 -7.33 -17.67
C GLN A 70 -10.40 -8.15 -18.02
N GLY A 71 -10.55 -9.47 -18.16
CA GLY A 71 -9.45 -10.38 -18.51
C GLY A 71 -8.60 -10.85 -17.33
N ILE A 72 -8.90 -10.41 -16.10
CA ILE A 72 -8.23 -10.83 -14.88
C ILE A 72 -9.14 -11.80 -14.13
N ASP A 73 -8.59 -12.90 -13.65
CA ASP A 73 -9.29 -13.82 -12.76
C ASP A 73 -9.96 -13.06 -11.61
N GLN A 74 -11.27 -13.27 -11.39
CA GLN A 74 -12.02 -12.52 -10.39
C GLN A 74 -11.47 -12.68 -8.97
N SER A 75 -10.81 -13.80 -8.66
CA SER A 75 -10.15 -14.03 -7.37
C SER A 75 -8.88 -13.17 -7.17
N LYS A 76 -8.33 -12.61 -8.25
CA LYS A 76 -7.13 -11.78 -8.27
C LYS A 76 -7.42 -10.31 -8.59
N ALA A 77 -8.69 -9.96 -8.79
CA ALA A 77 -9.08 -8.60 -9.13
C ALA A 77 -8.88 -7.63 -7.96
N PHE A 78 -8.37 -6.44 -8.26
CA PHE A 78 -8.22 -5.37 -7.28
C PHE A 78 -9.51 -4.60 -7.09
N VAL A 79 -9.87 -4.33 -5.84
CA VAL A 79 -10.96 -3.43 -5.47
C VAL A 79 -10.39 -2.02 -5.27
N ARG A 80 -10.96 -1.05 -5.98
CA ARG A 80 -10.69 0.38 -5.79
C ARG A 80 -11.96 1.08 -5.36
N PHE A 81 -11.82 2.07 -4.47
CA PHE A 81 -12.96 2.78 -3.91
C PHE A 81 -13.15 4.14 -4.57
N ILE A 82 -14.39 4.45 -4.90
CA ILE A 82 -14.88 5.78 -5.23
C ILE A 82 -15.73 6.22 -4.05
N VAL A 83 -15.37 7.33 -3.42
CA VAL A 83 -16.08 7.86 -2.25
C VAL A 83 -16.61 9.24 -2.59
N ARG A 84 -17.91 9.36 -2.74
CA ARG A 84 -18.60 10.62 -3.01
C ARG A 84 -18.93 11.34 -1.71
N SER A 85 -18.55 12.61 -1.61
CA SER A 85 -18.98 13.46 -0.52
C SER A 85 -20.34 14.08 -0.89
N LEU A 86 -21.32 13.89 -0.01
CA LEU A 86 -22.64 14.51 -0.17
C LEU A 86 -22.70 15.92 0.45
N SER A 87 -21.67 16.33 1.18
CA SER A 87 -21.73 17.50 2.05
C SER A 87 -21.33 18.82 1.39
N ASN A 88 -20.75 18.82 0.20
CA ASN A 88 -20.45 20.09 -0.48
C ASN A 88 -20.34 19.92 -2.01
N PRO A 89 -21.45 20.15 -2.76
CA PRO A 89 -21.43 20.05 -4.22
C PRO A 89 -20.63 21.17 -4.92
N LEU A 90 -20.14 22.17 -4.17
CA LEU A 90 -19.39 23.32 -4.71
C LEU A 90 -17.87 23.14 -4.63
N THR A 91 -17.36 22.16 -3.93
CA THR A 91 -15.93 21.81 -3.97
C THR A 91 -15.72 20.73 -5.01
N GLU A 92 -14.87 20.97 -5.99
CA GLU A 92 -14.37 19.96 -6.92
C GLU A 92 -13.60 18.88 -6.13
N THR A 93 -14.35 17.96 -5.52
CA THR A 93 -13.76 16.81 -4.84
C THR A 93 -13.59 15.70 -5.86
N VAL A 94 -12.37 15.24 -6.04
CA VAL A 94 -12.09 14.04 -6.83
C VAL A 94 -12.64 12.84 -6.08
N ASP A 95 -13.67 12.18 -6.59
CA ASP A 95 -14.33 11.04 -5.92
C ASP A 95 -13.42 9.81 -5.87
N GLU A 96 -12.61 9.62 -6.91
CA GLU A 96 -11.70 8.48 -7.01
C GLU A 96 -10.53 8.60 -6.04
N CYS A 97 -10.44 7.66 -5.11
CA CYS A 97 -9.39 7.67 -4.07
C CYS A 97 -7.97 7.64 -4.67
N TRP A 98 -7.78 6.99 -5.81
CA TRP A 98 -6.46 6.90 -6.47
C TRP A 98 -6.05 8.15 -7.25
N ARG A 99 -6.91 9.15 -7.37
CA ARG A 99 -6.63 10.44 -8.03
C ARG A 99 -6.61 11.61 -7.04
N ASP A 100 -7.01 11.38 -5.80
CA ASP A 100 -7.16 12.40 -4.78
C ASP A 100 -5.81 12.72 -4.13
N LYS A 101 -5.22 13.83 -4.53
CA LYS A 101 -3.95 14.31 -3.98
C LYS A 101 -4.01 14.60 -2.48
N THR A 102 -5.15 15.09 -1.99
CA THR A 102 -5.31 15.38 -0.56
C THR A 102 -5.29 14.12 0.29
N LEU A 103 -5.85 13.03 -0.23
CA LEU A 103 -5.76 11.71 0.39
C LEU A 103 -4.29 11.24 0.45
N TRP A 104 -3.53 11.43 -0.62
CA TRP A 104 -2.11 11.03 -0.68
C TRP A 104 -1.26 11.86 0.27
N GLU A 105 -1.48 13.16 0.34
CA GLU A 105 -0.79 14.06 1.28
C GLU A 105 -1.05 13.65 2.74
N LYS A 106 -2.30 13.35 3.08
CA LYS A 106 -2.66 12.83 4.41
C LYS A 106 -2.00 11.49 4.72
N TYR A 107 -1.91 10.60 3.74
CA TYR A 107 -1.21 9.33 3.92
C TYR A 107 0.30 9.54 4.14
N GLN A 108 0.93 10.44 3.39
CA GLN A 108 2.34 10.78 3.58
C GLN A 108 2.59 11.37 4.98
N GLN A 109 1.73 12.27 5.44
CA GLN A 109 1.81 12.82 6.79
C GLN A 109 1.70 11.72 7.85
N TYR A 110 0.75 10.81 7.68
CA TYR A 110 0.59 9.64 8.55
C TYR A 110 1.85 8.76 8.56
N GLN A 111 2.40 8.45 7.39
CA GLN A 111 3.63 7.65 7.31
C GLN A 111 4.83 8.35 7.99
N ARG A 112 4.94 9.66 7.85
CA ARG A 112 5.99 10.45 8.52
C ARG A 112 5.82 10.52 10.04
N SER A 113 4.60 10.44 10.54
CA SER A 113 4.32 10.43 11.98
C SER A 113 4.63 9.11 12.66
N MET A 114 4.71 8.02 11.89
CA MET A 114 5.10 6.74 12.45
C MET A 114 6.57 6.79 12.87
N GLU A 115 6.81 6.53 14.15
CA GLU A 115 8.17 6.45 14.69
C GLU A 115 8.90 5.27 14.05
N GLY A 116 9.98 5.59 13.34
CA GLY A 116 10.93 4.64 12.78
C GLY A 116 12.32 4.94 13.34
N GLU A 117 13.22 4.00 13.19
CA GLU A 117 14.64 4.24 13.44
C GLU A 117 15.11 5.43 12.60
N LYS A 118 15.82 6.38 13.23
CA LYS A 118 16.30 7.59 12.58
C LYS A 118 17.80 7.54 12.40
N GLY A 119 18.26 7.71 11.19
CA GLY A 119 19.68 7.81 10.85
C GLY A 119 20.01 9.07 10.06
N LEU A 120 21.29 9.27 9.81
CA LEU A 120 21.78 10.39 9.01
C LEU A 120 21.52 10.10 7.53
N CYS A 121 20.70 10.93 6.90
CA CYS A 121 20.56 10.91 5.44
C CYS A 121 21.76 11.62 4.81
N TYR A 122 22.59 10.88 4.06
CA TYR A 122 23.79 11.46 3.43
C TYR A 122 23.49 12.42 2.26
N LEU A 123 22.26 12.44 1.76
CA LEU A 123 21.85 13.40 0.74
C LEU A 123 21.39 14.72 1.34
N SER A 124 20.51 14.64 2.35
CA SER A 124 19.96 15.85 2.97
C SER A 124 20.79 16.36 4.14
N GLY A 125 21.71 15.55 4.70
CA GLY A 125 22.47 15.85 5.91
C GLY A 125 21.62 15.87 7.17
N LYS A 126 20.36 15.46 7.11
CA LYS A 126 19.41 15.47 8.23
C LYS A 126 19.21 14.09 8.82
N ARG A 127 18.78 14.02 10.09
CA ARG A 127 18.33 12.77 10.70
C ARG A 127 16.88 12.50 10.30
N GLU A 128 16.67 11.44 9.55
CA GLU A 128 15.38 11.04 8.99
C GLU A 128 15.11 9.56 9.24
N SER A 129 13.89 9.11 9.00
CA SER A 129 13.55 7.69 9.17
C SER A 129 14.24 6.84 8.13
N ILE A 130 14.79 5.72 8.58
CA ILE A 130 15.52 4.75 7.77
C ILE A 130 14.55 3.81 7.06
N SER A 131 14.80 3.53 5.80
CA SER A 131 14.11 2.46 5.07
C SER A 131 15.07 1.34 4.71
N TYR A 132 14.86 0.17 5.30
CA TYR A 132 15.63 -1.04 4.98
C TYR A 132 15.14 -1.74 3.70
N LEU A 133 13.92 -1.41 3.24
CA LEU A 133 13.34 -1.97 2.03
C LEU A 133 13.30 -0.91 0.93
N GLN A 134 14.17 -1.06 -0.03
CA GLN A 134 14.19 -0.19 -1.19
C GLN A 134 13.22 -0.68 -2.27
N PRO A 135 12.55 0.24 -2.99
CA PRO A 135 11.65 -0.13 -4.07
C PRO A 135 12.41 -0.85 -5.20
N LYS A 136 11.73 -1.77 -5.83
CA LYS A 136 12.15 -2.43 -7.07
C LYS A 136 11.24 -1.99 -8.21
N LYS A 137 11.57 -2.38 -9.42
CA LYS A 137 10.78 -2.05 -10.63
C LYS A 137 10.75 -0.55 -10.98
N ILE A 138 11.82 0.17 -10.66
CA ILE A 138 11.90 1.62 -10.90
C ILE A 138 11.97 1.95 -12.39
N ARG A 139 12.65 1.13 -13.19
CA ARG A 139 12.82 1.37 -14.63
C ARG A 139 11.68 0.80 -15.47
N ASN A 140 11.23 -0.39 -15.12
CA ASN A 140 10.10 -1.07 -15.79
C ASN A 140 9.58 -2.22 -14.93
N GLU A 141 8.41 -2.75 -15.28
CA GLU A 141 7.73 -3.80 -14.50
C GLU A 141 8.49 -5.13 -14.40
N GLY A 142 9.34 -5.45 -15.39
CA GLY A 142 10.16 -6.67 -15.41
C GLY A 142 11.47 -6.54 -14.63
N ASP A 143 11.84 -5.32 -14.22
CA ASP A 143 13.12 -5.06 -13.59
C ASP A 143 13.09 -5.34 -12.08
N GLY A 144 13.83 -6.35 -11.66
CA GLY A 144 14.01 -6.67 -10.24
C GLY A 144 15.03 -5.80 -9.50
N ALA A 145 15.74 -4.91 -10.21
CA ALA A 145 16.75 -4.06 -9.59
C ALA A 145 16.13 -3.10 -8.57
N LYS A 146 16.79 -2.96 -7.44
CA LYS A 146 16.46 -1.99 -6.40
C LYS A 146 17.34 -0.75 -6.57
N LEU A 147 16.87 0.39 -6.10
CA LEU A 147 17.64 1.63 -6.10
C LEU A 147 18.94 1.47 -5.32
N ILE A 148 18.83 0.85 -4.14
CA ILE A 148 19.98 0.45 -3.32
C ILE A 148 19.78 -0.99 -2.91
N SER A 149 20.80 -1.82 -3.08
CA SER A 149 20.78 -3.22 -2.67
C SER A 149 22.02 -3.54 -1.87
N SER A 150 21.83 -4.18 -0.74
CA SER A 150 22.88 -4.61 0.17
C SER A 150 22.64 -6.06 0.63
N ASN A 151 22.22 -6.93 -0.30
CA ASN A 151 21.87 -8.33 0.04
C ASN A 151 23.04 -9.28 -0.11
N ASP A 152 24.21 -8.81 -0.47
CA ASP A 152 25.34 -9.68 -0.65
C ASP A 152 25.88 -10.16 0.70
N LYS A 153 25.85 -11.46 0.89
CA LYS A 153 26.33 -12.12 2.10
C LYS A 153 27.83 -12.44 2.04
N ASP A 154 28.42 -12.35 0.85
CA ASP A 154 29.73 -12.93 0.56
C ASP A 154 30.83 -11.89 0.37
N ASN A 155 30.65 -10.68 0.87
CA ASN A 155 31.64 -9.59 0.94
C ASN A 155 32.14 -8.99 -0.38
N PHE A 156 31.56 -9.32 -1.54
CA PHE A 156 32.09 -8.92 -2.85
C PHE A 156 31.32 -7.78 -3.51
N THR A 157 30.12 -7.49 -3.11
CA THR A 157 29.43 -6.34 -3.64
C THR A 157 29.44 -5.18 -2.68
N TYR A 158 29.58 -4.05 -3.25
CA TYR A 158 29.68 -2.74 -2.65
C TYR A 158 28.78 -2.52 -1.44
N ARG A 159 29.20 -2.99 -0.29
CA ARG A 159 28.79 -2.38 0.97
C ARG A 159 29.52 -1.06 1.18
N GLY A 160 30.50 -0.77 0.31
CA GLY A 160 31.37 0.36 0.46
C GLY A 160 32.12 0.29 1.81
N ARG A 161 32.07 1.38 2.54
CA ARG A 161 32.65 1.51 3.88
C ARG A 161 31.77 0.98 5.02
N PHE A 162 30.60 0.43 4.71
CA PHE A 162 29.61 0.02 5.72
C PHE A 162 29.87 -1.39 6.22
N ALA A 163 29.83 -1.59 7.55
CA ALA A 163 30.05 -2.87 8.17
C ALA A 163 28.83 -3.78 8.09
N THR A 164 27.63 -3.19 8.10
CA THR A 164 26.36 -3.93 8.10
C THR A 164 25.50 -3.60 6.90
N LYS A 165 24.54 -4.48 6.60
CA LYS A 165 23.54 -4.27 5.58
C LYS A 165 22.65 -3.07 5.89
N GLU A 166 22.34 -2.93 7.15
CA GLU A 166 21.48 -1.88 7.69
C GLU A 166 22.14 -0.50 7.48
N GLU A 167 23.41 -0.36 7.82
CA GLU A 167 24.18 0.86 7.58
C GLU A 167 24.23 1.25 6.10
N ALA A 168 24.32 0.26 5.20
CA ALA A 168 24.35 0.52 3.75
C ALA A 168 22.97 0.93 3.17
N LEU A 169 21.89 0.52 3.82
CA LEU A 169 20.52 0.83 3.40
C LEU A 169 19.96 2.09 4.05
N ASP A 170 20.66 2.59 5.07
CA ASP A 170 20.26 3.76 5.83
C ASP A 170 20.48 5.01 5.00
N LEU A 171 19.52 5.37 4.17
CA LEU A 171 19.85 6.61 3.49
C LEU A 171 18.82 7.30 2.65
N PHE A 172 18.04 6.63 1.93
CA PHE A 172 17.69 7.26 0.67
C PHE A 172 16.21 7.56 0.47
N TYR A 173 15.36 6.82 1.13
CA TYR A 173 13.99 6.72 0.66
C TYR A 173 13.18 8.01 0.83
N LYS A 174 13.24 8.64 1.99
CA LYS A 174 12.44 9.87 2.21
C LYS A 174 12.92 11.06 1.40
N SER A 175 14.22 11.28 1.36
CA SER A 175 14.79 12.44 0.65
C SER A 175 14.60 12.34 -0.86
N VAL A 176 14.62 11.12 -1.41
CA VAL A 176 14.37 10.92 -2.84
C VAL A 176 12.90 11.14 -3.17
N LEU A 177 11.98 10.63 -2.34
CA LEU A 177 10.54 10.82 -2.58
C LEU A 177 10.07 12.26 -2.33
N GLU A 178 10.69 12.98 -1.39
CA GLU A 178 10.40 14.41 -1.21
C GLU A 178 10.86 15.24 -2.42
N LYS A 179 11.98 14.86 -3.02
CA LYS A 179 12.53 15.55 -4.19
C LYS A 179 11.88 15.11 -5.50
N TYR A 180 11.41 13.88 -5.57
CA TYR A 180 10.82 13.25 -6.76
C TYR A 180 9.54 12.50 -6.37
N PRO A 181 8.45 13.23 -6.05
CA PRO A 181 7.19 12.63 -5.61
C PRO A 181 6.55 11.69 -6.66
N GLU A 182 6.94 11.82 -7.91
CA GLU A 182 6.52 10.94 -9.00
C GLU A 182 7.06 9.49 -8.89
N LEU A 183 8.04 9.24 -8.04
CA LEU A 183 8.57 7.89 -7.79
C LEU A 183 7.78 7.10 -6.74
N THR A 184 6.70 7.66 -6.21
CA THR A 184 5.77 6.96 -5.30
C THR A 184 4.78 6.10 -6.11
N TYR A 185 5.17 4.88 -6.44
CA TYR A 185 4.26 3.86 -6.99
C TYR A 185 4.10 2.68 -6.05
#